data_152fbe7059302006702815e3d647a7a8
#
_entry.id   152fbe7059302006702815e3d647a7a8
#
_cell.length_a   1.000
_cell.length_b   1.000
_cell.length_c   1.000
_cell.angle_alpha   90.00
_cell.angle_beta   90.00
_cell.angle_gamma   90.00
#
_symmetry.space_group_name_H-M   'P 1'
#
loop_
_entity.id
_entity.type
_entity.pdbx_description
1 polymer ?
#
loop_
_entity_poly.entity_id
_entity_poly.type
_entity_poly.pdbx_seq_one_letter_code
_entity_poly.pdbx_strand_id
1 'polypeptide(L)'
;MCVTAVLQDPGPGAHGVLWVPPATVRSVMSSEQSSRWVPPRTDAPAGVAPVEAYSAHDRQRWESEDPARKRADRDDFARDRGRIIHAASLRRLSAKTQVMQSGMDDVVRNRLTHSLEVAQIGREMAVSLGCNPDVVDAACLAHDLGHPPFGHNGEDALADVAHDIGGFEGNAQSLRLLTRLEAKRFRADGRSVGLNLTRATLDAVVKYPWLRGEGPAGTPKYNAYADDAEVFAWIRQGEPAAGRRCLEAQVMDLADDVAYSVHDVEDAITSGHLDVAALRDPAEVASVAANAARTYAVGLPASHLVGAMERLTSSGVVPVSYDGTRRDLARLKDMTSSLIGHFVQEVTDATRVQHPQATLTRFDADLVVPSEILAEIAMLKAVAYTYMMNTEHRLELMERQRTALQELVDMWRQHPDRMDAQYLEDHREAEQRGDEAAARRAVVDQVASLSDGRAWLEHHRWCRHGGGPA
;
A
#
# COMPACT_ATOMS: atom_id res chain seq x y z
N MET A 1 -20.99 46.29 -6.26
CA MET A 1 -19.55 46.22 -5.89
C MET A 1 -19.16 44.77 -5.89
N CYS A 2 -18.53 44.33 -6.97
CA CYS A 2 -17.99 42.98 -7.08
C CYS A 2 -16.74 42.86 -6.22
N VAL A 3 -16.73 41.89 -5.31
CA VAL A 3 -15.50 41.43 -4.64
C VAL A 3 -15.05 40.16 -5.35
N THR A 4 -14.01 40.30 -6.16
CA THR A 4 -13.31 39.22 -6.83
C THR A 4 -12.45 38.51 -5.78
N ALA A 5 -12.84 37.31 -5.37
CA ALA A 5 -11.98 36.43 -4.57
C ALA A 5 -10.89 35.85 -5.48
N VAL A 6 -9.68 36.29 -5.22
CA VAL A 6 -8.46 35.69 -5.82
C VAL A 6 -8.29 34.28 -5.24
N LEU A 7 -8.50 33.27 -6.05
CA LEU A 7 -8.09 31.91 -5.74
C LEU A 7 -6.56 31.86 -5.74
N GLN A 8 -5.97 31.75 -4.55
CA GLN A 8 -4.55 31.41 -4.40
C GLN A 8 -4.36 29.96 -4.86
N ASP A 9 -3.46 29.83 -5.81
CA ASP A 9 -2.92 28.54 -6.30
C ASP A 9 -2.35 27.74 -5.11
N PRO A 10 -2.76 26.50 -4.88
CA PRO A 10 -2.12 25.67 -3.84
C PRO A 10 -0.68 25.37 -4.30
N GLY A 11 0.29 25.83 -3.52
CA GLY A 11 1.71 25.62 -3.77
C GLY A 11 2.10 24.15 -3.98
N PRO A 12 3.29 23.87 -4.52
CA PRO A 12 3.74 22.53 -4.89
C PRO A 12 4.04 21.70 -3.64
N GLY A 13 3.08 20.91 -3.19
CA GLY A 13 3.21 20.07 -2.00
C GLY A 13 2.04 19.11 -1.74
N ALA A 14 0.95 19.28 -2.46
CA ALA A 14 -0.19 18.36 -2.38
C ALA A 14 -0.15 17.37 -3.55
N HIS A 15 0.85 16.50 -3.57
CA HIS A 15 0.77 15.28 -4.37
C HIS A 15 -0.20 14.32 -3.66
N GLY A 16 -1.49 14.60 -3.81
CA GLY A 16 -2.51 13.59 -3.59
C GLY A 16 -2.11 12.39 -4.45
N VAL A 17 -2.12 11.20 -3.86
CA VAL A 17 -1.94 9.94 -4.60
C VAL A 17 -2.94 9.97 -5.74
N LEU A 18 -2.49 10.33 -6.94
CA LEU A 18 -3.31 10.23 -8.13
C LEU A 18 -3.65 8.76 -8.30
N TRP A 19 -4.88 8.39 -7.93
CA TRP A 19 -5.43 7.11 -8.29
C TRP A 19 -5.48 7.07 -9.81
N VAL A 20 -4.56 6.33 -10.40
CA VAL A 20 -4.63 5.96 -11.81
C VAL A 20 -5.55 4.75 -11.85
N PRO A 21 -6.76 4.85 -12.43
CA PRO A 21 -7.59 3.68 -12.60
C PRO A 21 -6.77 2.61 -13.33
N PRO A 22 -6.80 1.36 -12.89
CA PRO A 22 -6.15 0.29 -13.61
C PRO A 22 -6.68 0.32 -15.05
N ALA A 23 -5.79 0.19 -16.04
CA ALA A 23 -6.10 0.27 -17.46
C ALA A 23 -7.16 -0.75 -17.92
N THR A 24 -7.71 -1.55 -17.04
CA THR A 24 -8.66 -2.64 -17.26
C THR A 24 -9.81 -2.73 -16.27
N VAL A 25 -10.09 -1.72 -15.42
CA VAL A 25 -11.37 -1.73 -14.70
C VAL A 25 -12.47 -1.37 -15.70
N ARG A 26 -13.12 -2.37 -16.28
CA ARG A 26 -14.34 -2.18 -17.04
C ARG A 26 -15.46 -1.84 -16.07
N SER A 27 -15.90 -0.58 -16.01
CA SER A 27 -17.13 -0.24 -15.32
C SER A 27 -18.29 -0.89 -16.08
N VAL A 28 -18.97 -1.82 -15.45
CA VAL A 28 -20.25 -2.33 -15.95
C VAL A 28 -21.30 -1.34 -15.44
N MET A 29 -21.85 -0.55 -16.35
CA MET A 29 -23.05 0.24 -16.06
C MET A 29 -24.22 -0.76 -15.84
N SER A 30 -24.58 -0.96 -14.58
CA SER A 30 -25.77 -1.72 -14.26
C SER A 30 -27.02 -0.85 -14.53
N SER A 31 -28.02 -1.47 -15.19
CA SER A 31 -29.36 -0.92 -15.30
C SER A 31 -29.95 -0.69 -13.90
N GLU A 32 -30.58 0.46 -13.67
CA GLU A 32 -31.24 0.91 -12.45
C GLU A 32 -31.97 -0.21 -11.67
N GLN A 33 -31.23 -0.85 -10.78
CA GLN A 33 -31.83 -1.57 -9.66
C GLN A 33 -31.30 -0.91 -8.41
N SER A 34 -32.20 -0.27 -7.65
CA SER A 34 -31.88 0.30 -6.33
C SER A 34 -31.19 -0.79 -5.50
N SER A 35 -29.89 -0.65 -5.26
CA SER A 35 -29.11 -1.57 -4.45
C SER A 35 -29.63 -1.46 -3.00
N ARG A 36 -30.50 -2.39 -2.58
CA ARG A 36 -30.78 -2.62 -1.18
C ARG A 36 -29.50 -3.22 -0.57
N TRP A 37 -29.07 -2.65 0.54
CA TRP A 37 -28.07 -3.28 1.39
C TRP A 37 -28.45 -4.75 1.62
N VAL A 38 -27.60 -5.68 1.19
CA VAL A 38 -27.76 -7.10 1.40
C VAL A 38 -26.76 -7.53 2.47
N PRO A 39 -27.22 -8.12 3.60
CA PRO A 39 -26.28 -8.66 4.57
C PRO A 39 -25.44 -9.78 3.96
N PRO A 40 -24.19 -10.00 4.43
CA PRO A 40 -23.30 -11.05 3.92
C PRO A 40 -24.03 -12.41 3.85
N ARG A 41 -23.86 -13.12 2.73
CA ARG A 41 -24.41 -14.47 2.58
C ARG A 41 -23.73 -15.44 3.53
N THR A 42 -24.52 -16.36 4.10
CA THR A 42 -24.03 -17.42 4.99
C THR A 42 -23.59 -18.69 4.24
N ASP A 43 -23.64 -18.68 2.91
CA ASP A 43 -23.28 -19.84 2.09
C ASP A 43 -21.75 -20.04 2.10
N ALA A 44 -21.33 -21.29 2.29
CA ALA A 44 -19.90 -21.61 2.38
C ALA A 44 -19.14 -21.15 1.12
N PRO A 45 -17.97 -20.51 1.27
CA PRO A 45 -17.17 -20.07 0.13
C PRO A 45 -16.74 -21.24 -0.75
N ALA A 46 -16.57 -20.98 -2.05
CA ALA A 46 -15.95 -21.92 -2.98
C ALA A 46 -14.60 -22.36 -2.40
N GLY A 47 -14.26 -23.64 -2.54
CA GLY A 47 -13.05 -24.22 -1.93
C GLY A 47 -11.79 -23.45 -2.33
N VAL A 48 -10.80 -23.43 -1.43
CA VAL A 48 -9.45 -22.90 -1.69
C VAL A 48 -8.93 -23.50 -2.99
N ALA A 49 -8.33 -22.65 -3.86
CA ALA A 49 -7.74 -23.09 -5.12
C ALA A 49 -6.82 -24.30 -4.90
N PRO A 50 -6.97 -25.37 -5.66
CA PRO A 50 -6.04 -26.48 -5.59
C PRO A 50 -4.62 -25.96 -5.84
N VAL A 51 -3.65 -26.51 -5.12
CA VAL A 51 -2.21 -26.22 -5.33
C VAL A 51 -1.82 -26.37 -6.82
N GLU A 52 -2.50 -27.23 -7.54
CA GLU A 52 -2.35 -27.52 -8.97
C GLU A 52 -2.73 -26.35 -9.91
N ALA A 53 -3.50 -25.36 -9.44
CA ALA A 53 -3.88 -24.20 -10.25
C ALA A 53 -2.71 -23.24 -10.57
N TYR A 54 -1.61 -23.35 -9.81
CA TYR A 54 -0.38 -22.60 -10.05
C TYR A 54 0.66 -23.52 -10.71
N SER A 55 1.18 -23.10 -11.84
CA SER A 55 2.15 -23.87 -12.62
C SER A 55 3.51 -24.04 -11.90
N ALA A 56 4.35 -24.92 -12.42
CA ALA A 56 5.74 -25.02 -11.98
C ALA A 56 6.52 -23.70 -12.18
N HIS A 57 6.16 -22.93 -13.21
CA HIS A 57 6.72 -21.60 -13.48
C HIS A 57 6.36 -20.60 -12.38
N ASP A 58 5.13 -20.60 -11.89
CA ASP A 58 4.67 -19.72 -10.79
C ASP A 58 5.39 -20.03 -9.47
N ARG A 59 5.77 -21.29 -9.26
CA ARG A 59 6.48 -21.77 -8.07
C ARG A 59 7.99 -21.61 -8.12
N GLN A 60 8.54 -21.20 -9.28
CA GLN A 60 9.97 -20.95 -9.40
C GLN A 60 10.42 -19.84 -8.45
N ARG A 61 11.64 -19.99 -7.93
CA ARG A 61 12.35 -18.99 -7.15
C ARG A 61 13.48 -18.42 -7.98
N TRP A 62 13.84 -17.16 -7.72
CA TRP A 62 14.94 -16.50 -8.43
C TRP A 62 16.26 -17.27 -8.30
N GLU A 63 16.55 -17.76 -7.11
CA GLU A 63 17.64 -18.71 -6.85
C GLU A 63 17.06 -20.06 -6.47
N SER A 64 17.53 -21.14 -7.12
CA SER A 64 17.06 -22.51 -6.86
C SER A 64 17.41 -22.97 -5.44
N GLU A 65 16.52 -23.70 -4.82
CA GLU A 65 16.71 -24.24 -3.47
C GLU A 65 16.60 -25.75 -3.46
N ASP A 66 17.49 -26.40 -2.72
CA ASP A 66 17.49 -27.86 -2.56
C ASP A 66 16.17 -28.35 -1.90
N PRO A 67 15.34 -29.13 -2.61
CA PRO A 67 14.08 -29.64 -2.07
C PRO A 67 14.28 -30.56 -0.84
N ALA A 68 15.42 -31.24 -0.74
CA ALA A 68 15.69 -32.13 0.38
C ALA A 68 15.84 -31.42 1.72
N ARG A 69 16.10 -30.11 1.69
CA ARG A 69 16.16 -29.24 2.89
C ARG A 69 14.82 -28.66 3.29
N LYS A 70 13.75 -29.00 2.57
CA LYS A 70 12.40 -28.49 2.80
C LYS A 70 11.50 -29.59 3.38
N ARG A 71 10.66 -29.22 4.33
CA ARG A 71 9.58 -30.14 4.78
C ARG A 71 8.60 -30.32 3.62
N ALA A 72 8.30 -31.58 3.30
CA ALA A 72 7.42 -31.93 2.17
C ALA A 72 5.93 -31.53 2.37
N ASP A 73 5.51 -31.44 3.64
CA ASP A 73 4.14 -31.14 4.06
C ASP A 73 3.77 -29.65 4.04
N ARG A 74 4.71 -28.76 3.65
CA ARG A 74 4.47 -27.32 3.64
C ARG A 74 4.55 -26.78 2.21
N ASP A 75 3.44 -26.18 1.75
CA ASP A 75 3.37 -25.53 0.43
C ASP A 75 4.37 -24.38 0.28
N ASP A 76 4.79 -24.10 -0.97
CA ASP A 76 5.76 -23.05 -1.26
C ASP A 76 5.22 -21.64 -0.93
N PHE A 77 3.92 -21.40 -1.16
CA PHE A 77 3.30 -20.10 -0.87
C PHE A 77 3.15 -19.86 0.64
N ALA A 78 2.80 -20.91 1.41
CA ALA A 78 2.82 -20.85 2.87
C ALA A 78 4.22 -20.59 3.43
N ARG A 79 5.28 -21.04 2.72
CA ARG A 79 6.68 -20.69 3.08
C ARG A 79 6.97 -19.24 2.78
N ASP A 80 6.49 -18.71 1.67
CA ASP A 80 6.70 -17.32 1.28
C ASP A 80 6.03 -16.36 2.28
N ARG A 81 4.78 -16.63 2.63
CA ARG A 81 4.09 -15.92 3.72
C ARG A 81 4.91 -15.94 5.01
N GLY A 82 5.41 -17.12 5.40
CA GLY A 82 6.27 -17.26 6.58
C GLY A 82 7.58 -16.49 6.49
N ARG A 83 8.20 -16.37 5.29
CA ARG A 83 9.42 -15.55 5.09
C ARG A 83 9.14 -14.06 5.31
N ILE A 84 8.02 -13.56 4.81
CA ILE A 84 7.61 -12.17 5.01
C ILE A 84 7.31 -11.88 6.49
N ILE A 85 6.55 -12.76 7.16
CA ILE A 85 6.24 -12.61 8.60
C ILE A 85 7.52 -12.53 9.45
N HIS A 86 8.57 -13.25 9.08
CA HIS A 86 9.84 -13.24 9.79
C HIS A 86 10.83 -12.18 9.28
N ALA A 87 10.48 -11.38 8.27
CA ALA A 87 11.35 -10.33 7.74
C ALA A 87 11.54 -9.18 8.75
N ALA A 88 12.72 -8.57 8.71
CA ALA A 88 12.99 -7.41 9.56
C ALA A 88 12.18 -6.19 9.11
N SER A 89 11.97 -6.04 7.80
CA SER A 89 11.14 -4.97 7.23
C SER A 89 9.71 -5.01 7.75
N LEU A 90 9.06 -6.17 7.85
CA LEU A 90 7.71 -6.26 8.39
C LEU A 90 7.67 -5.84 9.88
N ARG A 91 8.64 -6.25 10.68
CA ARG A 91 8.70 -5.82 12.09
C ARG A 91 8.87 -4.32 12.23
N ARG A 92 9.62 -3.67 11.31
CA ARG A 92 9.81 -2.21 11.33
C ARG A 92 8.52 -1.42 11.10
N LEU A 93 7.52 -2.00 10.42
CA LEU A 93 6.23 -1.35 10.18
C LEU A 93 5.49 -1.01 11.48
N SER A 94 5.74 -1.74 12.59
CA SER A 94 5.16 -1.42 13.90
C SER A 94 5.59 -0.05 14.45
N ALA A 95 6.71 0.50 13.96
CA ALA A 95 7.25 1.78 14.38
C ALA A 95 7.29 2.81 13.21
N LYS A 96 6.45 2.60 12.18
CA LYS A 96 6.22 3.54 11.08
C LYS A 96 4.78 4.04 11.11
N THR A 97 4.62 5.34 10.94
CA THR A 97 3.32 6.03 10.90
C THR A 97 2.49 5.55 9.71
N GLN A 98 1.20 5.26 9.92
CA GLN A 98 0.21 5.09 8.86
C GLN A 98 -0.37 6.46 8.47
N VAL A 99 -1.21 7.04 9.29
CA VAL A 99 -1.84 8.36 9.09
C VAL A 99 -1.50 9.33 10.23
N MET A 100 -1.66 8.90 11.47
CA MET A 100 -1.30 9.68 12.67
C MET A 100 0.00 9.17 13.25
N GLN A 101 0.77 10.07 13.88
CA GLN A 101 2.09 9.74 14.43
C GLN A 101 2.00 8.59 15.43
N SER A 102 2.73 7.53 15.14
CA SER A 102 2.82 6.35 16.01
C SER A 102 3.34 6.71 17.40
N GLY A 103 2.64 6.27 18.45
CA GLY A 103 3.04 6.50 19.85
C GLY A 103 2.42 7.72 20.53
N MET A 104 1.55 8.48 19.87
CA MET A 104 0.78 9.57 20.50
C MET A 104 -0.55 9.10 21.11
N ASP A 105 -1.09 7.98 20.62
CA ASP A 105 -2.31 7.36 21.11
C ASP A 105 -2.17 5.83 21.01
N ASP A 106 -2.61 5.11 22.04
CA ASP A 106 -2.52 3.64 22.11
C ASP A 106 -3.46 2.92 21.13
N VAL A 107 -4.45 3.62 20.57
CA VAL A 107 -5.50 3.04 19.72
C VAL A 107 -5.22 3.25 18.22
N VAL A 108 -4.36 4.23 17.87
CA VAL A 108 -4.07 4.60 16.48
C VAL A 108 -3.26 3.52 15.77
N ARG A 109 -3.70 3.18 14.55
CA ARG A 109 -3.06 2.17 13.69
C ARG A 109 -1.67 2.62 13.22
N ASN A 110 -0.70 1.72 13.33
CA ASN A 110 0.58 1.80 12.65
C ASN A 110 0.56 0.97 11.35
N ARG A 111 1.61 1.06 10.53
CA ARG A 111 1.66 0.33 9.25
C ARG A 111 1.60 -1.18 9.40
N LEU A 112 2.10 -1.75 10.49
CA LEU A 112 2.01 -3.20 10.72
C LEU A 112 0.56 -3.64 10.95
N THR A 113 -0.18 -2.91 11.80
CA THR A 113 -1.60 -3.20 12.06
C THR A 113 -2.41 -3.07 10.76
N HIS A 114 -2.18 -1.98 10.00
CA HIS A 114 -2.80 -1.80 8.69
C HIS A 114 -2.49 -2.97 7.73
N SER A 115 -1.23 -3.35 7.57
CA SER A 115 -0.85 -4.47 6.69
C SER A 115 -1.49 -5.81 7.10
N LEU A 116 -1.70 -6.03 8.40
CA LEU A 116 -2.41 -7.22 8.90
C LEU A 116 -3.91 -7.17 8.56
N GLU A 117 -4.54 -6.00 8.64
CA GLU A 117 -5.94 -5.80 8.26
C GLU A 117 -6.14 -5.95 6.75
N VAL A 118 -5.24 -5.38 5.93
CA VAL A 118 -5.21 -5.59 4.47
C VAL A 118 -5.06 -7.07 4.13
N ALA A 119 -4.17 -7.79 4.83
CA ALA A 119 -3.95 -9.22 4.62
C ALA A 119 -5.18 -10.05 4.96
N GLN A 120 -5.94 -9.69 6.00
CA GLN A 120 -7.19 -10.34 6.34
C GLN A 120 -8.24 -10.17 5.23
N ILE A 121 -8.45 -8.94 4.75
CA ILE A 121 -9.40 -8.62 3.68
C ILE A 121 -9.01 -9.33 2.37
N GLY A 122 -7.74 -9.21 1.97
CA GLY A 122 -7.25 -9.84 0.74
C GLY A 122 -7.36 -11.35 0.78
N ARG A 123 -7.11 -11.97 1.93
CA ARG A 123 -7.25 -13.41 2.13
C ARG A 123 -8.70 -13.88 1.98
N GLU A 124 -9.68 -13.15 2.50
CA GLU A 124 -11.11 -13.45 2.36
C GLU A 124 -11.54 -13.36 0.89
N MET A 125 -11.12 -12.30 0.19
CA MET A 125 -11.37 -12.17 -1.25
C MET A 125 -10.72 -13.30 -2.05
N ALA A 126 -9.49 -13.67 -1.74
CA ALA A 126 -8.78 -14.75 -2.42
C ALA A 126 -9.54 -16.08 -2.31
N VAL A 127 -10.02 -16.44 -1.11
CA VAL A 127 -10.84 -17.64 -0.90
C VAL A 127 -12.11 -17.59 -1.74
N SER A 128 -12.81 -16.46 -1.74
CA SER A 128 -14.06 -16.26 -2.49
C SER A 128 -13.87 -16.30 -4.01
N LEU A 129 -12.71 -15.84 -4.51
CA LEU A 129 -12.34 -15.87 -5.93
C LEU A 129 -11.64 -17.18 -6.35
N GLY A 130 -11.31 -18.07 -5.42
CA GLY A 130 -10.57 -19.29 -5.68
C GLY A 130 -9.10 -19.06 -6.02
N CYS A 131 -8.50 -17.95 -5.61
CA CYS A 131 -7.06 -17.75 -5.60
C CYS A 131 -6.41 -18.50 -4.42
N ASN A 132 -5.09 -18.70 -4.47
CA ASN A 132 -4.38 -19.19 -3.29
C ASN A 132 -4.30 -18.10 -2.22
N PRO A 133 -4.91 -18.29 -1.04
CA PRO A 133 -4.98 -17.26 -0.01
C PRO A 133 -3.60 -16.90 0.59
N ASP A 134 -2.61 -17.80 0.55
CA ASP A 134 -1.28 -17.51 1.06
C ASP A 134 -0.47 -16.62 0.09
N VAL A 135 -0.76 -16.64 -1.22
CA VAL A 135 -0.16 -15.72 -2.19
C VAL A 135 -0.67 -14.30 -1.97
N VAL A 136 -1.98 -14.15 -1.84
CA VAL A 136 -2.60 -12.82 -1.64
C VAL A 136 -2.25 -12.26 -0.26
N ASP A 137 -2.35 -13.07 0.80
CA ASP A 137 -1.96 -12.68 2.17
C ASP A 137 -0.48 -12.21 2.21
N ALA A 138 0.42 -12.96 1.56
CA ALA A 138 1.82 -12.59 1.47
C ALA A 138 2.02 -11.25 0.73
N ALA A 139 1.30 -11.03 -0.37
CA ALA A 139 1.34 -9.78 -1.11
C ALA A 139 0.83 -8.60 -0.27
N CYS A 140 -0.31 -8.79 0.42
CA CYS A 140 -0.89 -7.79 1.32
C CYS A 140 0.05 -7.45 2.50
N LEU A 141 0.71 -8.44 3.11
CA LEU A 141 1.70 -8.19 4.16
C LEU A 141 2.93 -7.43 3.65
N ALA A 142 3.23 -7.56 2.36
CA ALA A 142 4.44 -6.99 1.76
C ALA A 142 4.25 -5.63 1.09
N HIS A 143 3.01 -5.19 0.83
CA HIS A 143 2.73 -4.01 0.01
C HIS A 143 3.41 -2.74 0.55
N ASP A 144 3.47 -2.58 1.86
CA ASP A 144 3.95 -1.38 2.56
C ASP A 144 5.39 -1.47 3.08
N LEU A 145 6.12 -2.59 2.84
CA LEU A 145 7.47 -2.81 3.40
C LEU A 145 8.46 -1.70 3.04
N GLY A 146 8.34 -1.15 1.84
CA GLY A 146 9.26 -0.15 1.28
C GLY A 146 8.98 1.29 1.70
N HIS A 147 7.90 1.56 2.43
CA HIS A 147 7.66 2.93 2.90
C HIS A 147 8.80 3.38 3.84
N PRO A 148 9.33 4.60 3.61
CA PRO A 148 10.34 5.17 4.48
C PRO A 148 9.75 5.68 5.79
N PRO A 149 10.57 6.21 6.72
CA PRO A 149 10.06 6.97 7.87
C PRO A 149 9.12 8.09 7.41
N PHE A 150 8.09 8.38 8.20
CA PHE A 150 7.12 9.46 7.97
C PHE A 150 6.20 9.26 6.76
N GLY A 151 6.07 8.03 6.25
CA GLY A 151 5.14 7.66 5.19
C GLY A 151 5.36 8.40 3.88
N HIS A 152 4.29 8.89 3.25
CA HIS A 152 4.37 9.59 1.96
C HIS A 152 5.22 10.87 2.01
N ASN A 153 5.24 11.58 3.15
CA ASN A 153 6.08 12.74 3.31
C ASN A 153 7.57 12.41 3.22
N GLY A 154 7.96 11.27 3.81
CA GLY A 154 9.33 10.75 3.68
C GLY A 154 9.62 10.19 2.29
N GLU A 155 8.63 9.61 1.63
CA GLU A 155 8.73 9.15 0.23
C GLU A 155 9.06 10.31 -0.71
N ASP A 156 8.33 11.44 -0.58
CA ASP A 156 8.60 12.66 -1.35
C ASP A 156 10.01 13.19 -1.09
N ALA A 157 10.43 13.26 0.18
CA ALA A 157 11.77 13.73 0.56
C ALA A 157 12.87 12.86 -0.07
N LEU A 158 12.72 11.53 -0.03
CA LEU A 158 13.69 10.62 -0.64
C LEU A 158 13.61 10.61 -2.17
N ALA A 159 12.44 10.84 -2.77
CA ALA A 159 12.30 10.99 -4.22
C ALA A 159 13.08 12.20 -4.74
N ASP A 160 13.03 13.32 -4.00
CA ASP A 160 13.80 14.53 -4.31
C ASP A 160 15.33 14.28 -4.24
N VAL A 161 15.79 13.66 -3.15
CA VAL A 161 17.24 13.40 -2.93
C VAL A 161 17.80 12.36 -3.91
N ALA A 162 16.96 11.41 -4.33
CA ALA A 162 17.36 10.31 -5.21
C ALA A 162 17.05 10.59 -6.69
N HIS A 163 16.55 11.78 -7.04
CA HIS A 163 16.02 12.09 -8.37
C HIS A 163 16.98 11.71 -9.51
N ASP A 164 18.26 12.02 -9.36
CA ASP A 164 19.34 11.81 -10.34
C ASP A 164 19.93 10.39 -10.35
N ILE A 165 19.59 9.56 -9.33
CA ILE A 165 20.01 8.14 -9.24
C ILE A 165 18.88 7.15 -9.47
N GLY A 166 17.84 7.54 -10.18
CA GLY A 166 16.70 6.67 -10.49
C GLY A 166 15.48 6.85 -9.58
N GLY A 167 15.43 7.91 -8.75
CA GLY A 167 14.29 8.27 -7.89
C GLY A 167 14.12 7.41 -6.65
N PHE A 168 13.01 7.62 -5.95
CA PHE A 168 12.53 6.77 -4.86
C PHE A 168 11.03 6.55 -5.03
N GLU A 169 10.56 5.34 -4.74
CA GLU A 169 9.15 4.98 -4.78
C GLU A 169 8.91 3.78 -3.85
N GLY A 170 7.90 3.86 -2.98
CA GLY A 170 7.65 2.86 -1.93
C GLY A 170 7.44 1.44 -2.47
N ASN A 171 6.71 1.28 -3.60
CA ASN A 171 6.48 -0.05 -4.18
C ASN A 171 7.77 -0.64 -4.80
N ALA A 172 8.60 0.20 -5.44
CA ALA A 172 9.92 -0.23 -5.92
C ALA A 172 10.83 -0.64 -4.76
N GLN A 173 10.77 0.11 -3.67
CA GLN A 173 11.53 -0.21 -2.46
C GLN A 173 11.01 -1.49 -1.78
N SER A 174 9.68 -1.75 -1.80
CA SER A 174 9.11 -3.03 -1.32
C SER A 174 9.67 -4.20 -2.13
N LEU A 175 9.69 -4.11 -3.46
CA LEU A 175 10.27 -5.16 -4.31
C LEU A 175 11.76 -5.35 -4.03
N ARG A 176 12.52 -4.25 -3.91
CA ARG A 176 13.95 -4.27 -3.60
C ARG A 176 14.25 -4.94 -2.25
N LEU A 177 13.44 -4.68 -1.22
CA LEU A 177 13.54 -5.39 0.06
C LEU A 177 13.34 -6.90 -0.12
N LEU A 178 12.31 -7.31 -0.85
CA LEU A 178 11.97 -8.72 -1.05
C LEU A 178 13.01 -9.48 -1.89
N THR A 179 13.67 -8.80 -2.84
CA THR A 179 14.55 -9.42 -3.83
C THR A 179 16.04 -9.17 -3.61
N ARG A 180 16.41 -8.27 -2.67
CA ARG A 180 17.81 -7.89 -2.45
C ARG A 180 18.16 -7.59 -0.98
N LEU A 181 17.44 -6.69 -0.30
CA LEU A 181 17.89 -6.11 0.98
C LEU A 181 17.60 -6.99 2.21
N GLU A 182 16.57 -7.84 2.19
CA GLU A 182 16.31 -8.79 3.28
C GLU A 182 17.31 -9.95 3.23
N ALA A 183 18.00 -10.17 4.34
CA ALA A 183 19.11 -11.14 4.44
C ALA A 183 18.60 -12.58 4.63
N LYS A 184 18.27 -13.28 3.53
CA LYS A 184 17.80 -14.66 3.60
C LYS A 184 18.59 -15.63 2.75
N ARG A 185 18.87 -15.29 1.49
CA ARG A 185 19.55 -16.15 0.52
C ARG A 185 20.56 -15.35 -0.29
N PHE A 186 21.63 -16.04 -0.69
CA PHE A 186 22.69 -15.52 -1.51
C PHE A 186 22.98 -16.49 -2.65
N ARG A 187 23.36 -15.97 -3.80
CA ARG A 187 23.92 -16.74 -4.91
C ARG A 187 25.35 -17.17 -4.61
N ALA A 188 25.86 -18.07 -5.44
CA ALA A 188 27.24 -18.56 -5.31
C ALA A 188 28.29 -17.44 -5.50
N ASP A 189 27.95 -16.37 -6.23
CA ASP A 189 28.78 -15.19 -6.44
C ASP A 189 28.72 -14.16 -5.28
N GLY A 190 27.99 -14.47 -4.21
CA GLY A 190 27.83 -13.62 -3.02
C GLY A 190 26.67 -12.63 -3.12
N ARG A 191 26.03 -12.45 -4.28
CA ARG A 191 24.90 -11.51 -4.39
C ARG A 191 23.66 -11.99 -3.62
N SER A 192 23.08 -11.09 -2.83
CA SER A 192 21.82 -11.35 -2.16
C SER A 192 20.67 -11.50 -3.17
N VAL A 193 19.76 -12.42 -2.87
CA VAL A 193 18.47 -12.60 -3.56
C VAL A 193 17.28 -12.38 -2.60
N GLY A 194 17.51 -11.62 -1.55
CA GLY A 194 16.52 -11.24 -0.56
C GLY A 194 15.85 -12.43 0.09
N LEU A 195 14.53 -12.39 0.21
CA LEU A 195 13.72 -13.48 0.77
C LEU A 195 13.61 -14.69 -0.17
N ASN A 196 13.97 -14.55 -1.44
CA ASN A 196 13.87 -15.59 -2.45
C ASN A 196 12.47 -16.23 -2.51
N LEU A 197 11.46 -15.38 -2.68
CA LEU A 197 10.05 -15.79 -2.80
C LEU A 197 9.80 -16.43 -4.17
N THR A 198 8.66 -17.12 -4.31
CA THR A 198 8.20 -17.62 -5.60
C THR A 198 7.83 -16.49 -6.55
N ARG A 199 7.88 -16.78 -7.85
CA ARG A 199 7.50 -15.84 -8.91
C ARG A 199 6.08 -15.31 -8.69
N ALA A 200 5.11 -16.18 -8.43
CA ALA A 200 3.72 -15.78 -8.22
C ALA A 200 3.56 -14.84 -7.02
N THR A 201 4.25 -15.11 -5.91
CA THR A 201 4.19 -14.23 -4.73
C THR A 201 4.85 -12.88 -5.00
N LEU A 202 5.99 -12.83 -5.70
CA LEU A 202 6.62 -11.58 -6.08
C LEU A 202 5.77 -10.77 -7.06
N ASP A 203 5.16 -11.42 -8.05
CA ASP A 203 4.30 -10.76 -9.01
C ASP A 203 3.00 -10.23 -8.39
N ALA A 204 2.48 -10.91 -7.36
CA ALA A 204 1.32 -10.45 -6.59
C ALA A 204 1.57 -9.14 -5.81
N VAL A 205 2.83 -8.79 -5.53
CA VAL A 205 3.22 -7.50 -4.91
C VAL A 205 3.34 -6.38 -5.96
N VAL A 206 3.35 -6.70 -7.26
CA VAL A 206 3.57 -5.72 -8.33
C VAL A 206 2.29 -4.93 -8.62
N LYS A 207 2.15 -3.78 -7.97
CA LYS A 207 1.04 -2.83 -8.17
C LYS A 207 1.19 -2.03 -9.47
N TYR A 208 2.42 -1.66 -9.83
CA TYR A 208 2.78 -0.88 -11.01
C TYR A 208 3.76 -1.67 -11.89
N PRO A 209 3.29 -2.45 -12.86
CA PRO A 209 4.10 -3.44 -13.57
C PRO A 209 5.05 -2.84 -14.63
N TRP A 210 5.83 -1.82 -14.26
CA TRP A 210 6.82 -1.15 -15.09
C TRP A 210 7.97 -0.56 -14.27
N LEU A 211 9.08 -0.27 -14.96
CA LEU A 211 10.21 0.50 -14.44
C LEU A 211 9.88 2.01 -14.45
N ARG A 212 10.70 2.79 -13.76
CA ARG A 212 10.56 4.25 -13.75
C ARG A 212 10.55 4.82 -15.18
N GLY A 213 9.52 5.58 -15.51
CA GLY A 213 9.37 6.23 -16.82
C GLY A 213 8.79 5.35 -17.92
N GLU A 214 8.55 4.07 -17.68
CA GLU A 214 7.94 3.14 -18.66
C GLU A 214 6.43 2.98 -18.47
N GLY A 215 5.87 3.56 -17.43
CA GLY A 215 4.44 3.51 -17.14
C GLY A 215 3.61 4.45 -18.02
N PRO A 216 2.26 4.45 -17.82
CA PRO A 216 1.37 5.39 -18.48
C PRO A 216 1.82 6.84 -18.30
N ALA A 217 1.57 7.68 -19.32
CA ALA A 217 1.97 9.08 -19.32
C ALA A 217 1.47 9.82 -18.06
N GLY A 218 2.38 10.52 -17.37
CA GLY A 218 2.08 11.32 -16.18
C GLY A 218 2.07 10.55 -14.86
N THR A 219 2.26 9.21 -14.84
CA THR A 219 2.39 8.49 -13.58
C THR A 219 3.81 8.58 -13.01
N PRO A 220 3.97 9.02 -11.74
CA PRO A 220 5.25 8.97 -11.06
C PRO A 220 5.54 7.60 -10.43
N LYS A 221 4.55 6.69 -10.41
CA LYS A 221 4.60 5.40 -9.72
C LYS A 221 5.23 4.31 -10.58
N TYR A 222 6.02 3.43 -9.97
CA TYR A 222 6.70 2.29 -10.60
C TYR A 222 7.04 1.22 -9.55
N ASN A 223 7.36 -0.01 -9.97
CA ASN A 223 7.64 -1.10 -9.02
C ASN A 223 9.09 -1.60 -9.01
N ALA A 224 9.95 -1.08 -9.88
CA ALA A 224 11.35 -1.47 -9.83
C ALA A 224 12.29 -0.34 -10.27
N TYR A 225 13.47 -0.30 -9.63
CA TYR A 225 14.58 0.54 -10.06
C TYR A 225 15.33 -0.11 -11.22
N ALA A 226 16.13 0.67 -11.95
CA ALA A 226 16.92 0.18 -13.07
C ALA A 226 17.91 -0.94 -12.67
N ASP A 227 18.49 -0.87 -11.48
CA ASP A 227 19.40 -1.87 -10.94
C ASP A 227 18.73 -3.14 -10.42
N ASP A 228 17.41 -3.16 -10.35
CA ASP A 228 16.59 -4.34 -10.06
C ASP A 228 15.84 -4.88 -11.30
N ALA A 229 16.14 -4.33 -12.51
CA ALA A 229 15.44 -4.68 -13.75
C ALA A 229 15.57 -6.16 -14.13
N GLU A 230 16.70 -6.81 -13.84
CA GLU A 230 16.94 -8.23 -14.15
C GLU A 230 15.94 -9.13 -13.41
N VAL A 231 15.80 -8.95 -12.10
CA VAL A 231 14.86 -9.73 -11.31
C VAL A 231 13.42 -9.35 -11.62
N PHE A 232 13.16 -8.08 -11.91
CA PHE A 232 11.82 -7.62 -12.32
C PHE A 232 11.39 -8.26 -13.65
N ALA A 233 12.25 -8.27 -14.65
CA ALA A 233 11.98 -8.96 -15.93
C ALA A 233 11.75 -10.46 -15.73
N TRP A 234 12.50 -11.11 -14.81
CA TRP A 234 12.26 -12.52 -14.48
C TRP A 234 10.90 -12.71 -13.81
N ILE A 235 10.49 -11.84 -12.90
CA ILE A 235 9.15 -11.91 -12.26
C ILE A 235 8.06 -11.81 -13.31
N ARG A 236 8.19 -10.90 -14.28
CA ARG A 236 7.20 -10.60 -15.32
C ARG A 236 7.24 -11.55 -16.52
N GLN A 237 8.17 -12.51 -16.54
CA GLN A 237 8.27 -13.47 -17.63
C GLN A 237 7.00 -14.32 -17.76
N GLY A 238 6.39 -14.32 -18.94
CA GLY A 238 5.15 -15.06 -19.24
C GLY A 238 3.87 -14.26 -18.99
N GLU A 239 3.96 -12.96 -18.70
CA GLU A 239 2.78 -12.10 -18.70
C GLU A 239 2.14 -12.06 -20.11
N PRO A 240 0.79 -12.09 -20.21
CA PRO A 240 0.11 -12.16 -21.52
C PRO A 240 0.14 -10.83 -22.28
N ALA A 241 0.33 -9.71 -21.58
CA ALA A 241 0.44 -8.38 -22.16
C ALA A 241 1.26 -7.50 -21.24
N ALA A 242 2.15 -6.68 -21.80
CA ALA A 242 2.99 -5.76 -21.03
C ALA A 242 2.13 -4.82 -20.15
N GLY A 243 2.49 -4.72 -18.89
CA GLY A 243 1.80 -3.86 -17.93
C GLY A 243 0.48 -4.44 -17.37
N ARG A 244 0.11 -5.69 -17.71
CA ARG A 244 -1.05 -6.35 -17.08
C ARG A 244 -0.70 -6.87 -15.70
N ARG A 245 -1.50 -6.54 -14.68
CA ARG A 245 -1.37 -7.09 -13.33
C ARG A 245 -2.01 -8.48 -13.24
N CYS A 246 -1.43 -9.37 -12.45
CA CYS A 246 -2.11 -10.62 -12.09
C CYS A 246 -3.32 -10.33 -11.16
N LEU A 247 -4.26 -11.25 -11.10
CA LEU A 247 -5.47 -11.10 -10.28
C LEU A 247 -5.13 -10.89 -8.80
N GLU A 248 -4.14 -11.62 -8.29
CA GLU A 248 -3.70 -11.53 -6.90
C GLU A 248 -3.19 -10.11 -6.56
N ALA A 249 -2.48 -9.45 -7.49
CA ALA A 249 -2.05 -8.06 -7.31
C ALA A 249 -3.23 -7.06 -7.35
N GLN A 250 -4.26 -7.35 -8.15
CA GLN A 250 -5.48 -6.54 -8.17
C GLN A 250 -6.28 -6.70 -6.89
N VAL A 251 -6.34 -7.92 -6.33
CA VAL A 251 -6.98 -8.19 -5.03
C VAL A 251 -6.23 -7.51 -3.89
N MET A 252 -4.89 -7.57 -3.88
CA MET A 252 -4.06 -6.87 -2.90
C MET A 252 -4.30 -5.36 -2.92
N ASP A 253 -4.30 -4.75 -4.10
CA ASP A 253 -4.52 -3.32 -4.31
C ASP A 253 -5.91 -2.86 -3.82
N LEU A 254 -6.96 -3.64 -4.12
CA LEU A 254 -8.31 -3.35 -3.64
C LEU A 254 -8.45 -3.58 -2.12
N ALA A 255 -7.82 -4.61 -1.58
CA ALA A 255 -7.84 -4.87 -0.13
C ALA A 255 -7.18 -3.72 0.66
N ASP A 256 -6.08 -3.15 0.14
CA ASP A 256 -5.48 -1.93 0.67
C ASP A 256 -6.46 -0.74 0.62
N ASP A 257 -7.09 -0.53 -0.54
CA ASP A 257 -8.08 0.54 -0.73
C ASP A 257 -9.28 0.43 0.22
N VAL A 258 -9.80 -0.78 0.43
CA VAL A 258 -10.90 -1.06 1.37
C VAL A 258 -10.45 -0.82 2.81
N ALA A 259 -9.31 -1.38 3.22
CA ALA A 259 -8.76 -1.21 4.56
C ALA A 259 -8.54 0.27 4.89
N TYR A 260 -7.83 0.99 3.99
CA TYR A 260 -7.58 2.41 4.13
C TYR A 260 -8.88 3.22 4.28
N SER A 261 -9.86 2.98 3.39
CA SER A 261 -11.10 3.76 3.38
C SER A 261 -11.94 3.56 4.65
N VAL A 262 -12.04 2.34 5.15
CA VAL A 262 -12.91 2.01 6.30
C VAL A 262 -12.23 2.31 7.63
N HIS A 263 -10.97 1.91 7.77
CA HIS A 263 -10.26 2.02 9.05
C HIS A 263 -9.85 3.46 9.35
N ASP A 264 -9.49 4.25 8.34
CA ASP A 264 -9.13 5.65 8.56
C ASP A 264 -10.35 6.50 8.95
N VAL A 265 -11.55 6.15 8.47
CA VAL A 265 -12.80 6.77 8.94
C VAL A 265 -13.09 6.36 10.39
N GLU A 266 -12.89 5.09 10.76
CA GLU A 266 -13.00 4.64 12.16
C GLU A 266 -12.02 5.41 13.04
N ASP A 267 -10.76 5.54 12.63
CA ASP A 267 -9.73 6.27 13.38
C ASP A 267 -10.05 7.78 13.49
N ALA A 268 -10.61 8.39 12.43
CA ALA A 268 -11.05 9.79 12.46
C ALA A 268 -12.17 10.03 13.48
N ILE A 269 -13.11 9.10 13.59
CA ILE A 269 -14.22 9.17 14.55
C ILE A 269 -13.68 8.95 15.98
N THR A 270 -12.90 7.91 16.21
CA THR A 270 -12.40 7.55 17.55
C THR A 270 -11.45 8.59 18.12
N SER A 271 -10.65 9.24 17.29
CA SER A 271 -9.76 10.33 17.67
C SER A 271 -10.44 11.69 17.81
N GLY A 272 -11.76 11.78 17.50
CA GLY A 272 -12.54 13.03 17.59
C GLY A 272 -12.27 14.03 16.49
N HIS A 273 -11.57 13.65 15.41
CA HIS A 273 -11.35 14.51 14.26
C HIS A 273 -12.59 14.62 13.35
N LEU A 274 -13.43 13.58 13.34
CA LEU A 274 -14.66 13.51 12.58
C LEU A 274 -15.87 13.37 13.51
N ASP A 275 -16.77 14.35 13.49
CA ASP A 275 -18.12 14.16 14.01
C ASP A 275 -18.94 13.38 12.97
N VAL A 276 -19.43 12.21 13.36
CA VAL A 276 -20.22 11.31 12.49
C VAL A 276 -21.45 12.02 11.88
N ALA A 277 -22.01 13.03 12.57
CA ALA A 277 -23.14 13.80 12.07
C ALA A 277 -22.80 14.57 10.77
N ALA A 278 -21.55 14.97 10.58
CA ALA A 278 -21.07 15.66 9.38
C ALA A 278 -21.27 14.83 8.09
N LEU A 279 -21.24 13.48 8.20
CA LEU A 279 -21.47 12.59 7.05
C LEU A 279 -22.91 12.62 6.51
N ARG A 280 -23.81 13.35 7.20
CA ARG A 280 -25.22 13.55 6.80
C ARG A 280 -25.55 15.03 6.52
N ASP A 281 -24.61 15.93 6.75
CA ASP A 281 -24.76 17.35 6.38
C ASP A 281 -24.57 17.50 4.86
N PRO A 282 -25.55 18.02 4.13
CA PRO A 282 -25.45 18.13 2.67
C PRO A 282 -24.30 19.02 2.17
N ALA A 283 -23.93 20.05 2.94
CA ALA A 283 -22.84 20.96 2.56
C ALA A 283 -21.47 20.28 2.73
N GLU A 284 -21.28 19.58 3.85
CA GLU A 284 -20.09 18.78 4.11
C GLU A 284 -19.93 17.65 3.08
N VAL A 285 -21.00 16.89 2.83
CA VAL A 285 -21.00 15.79 1.84
C VAL A 285 -20.67 16.32 0.45
N ALA A 286 -21.22 17.48 0.04
CA ALA A 286 -20.89 18.10 -1.25
C ALA A 286 -19.42 18.53 -1.34
N SER A 287 -18.87 19.07 -0.26
CA SER A 287 -17.44 19.45 -0.16
C SER A 287 -16.52 18.23 -0.28
N VAL A 288 -16.80 17.18 0.48
CA VAL A 288 -16.06 15.92 0.43
C VAL A 288 -16.17 15.27 -0.97
N ALA A 289 -17.37 15.26 -1.59
CA ALA A 289 -17.56 14.72 -2.93
C ALA A 289 -16.76 15.50 -4.00
N ALA A 290 -16.69 16.82 -3.89
CA ALA A 290 -15.86 17.62 -4.77
C ALA A 290 -14.34 17.32 -4.61
N ASN A 291 -13.91 17.04 -3.39
CA ASN A 291 -12.54 16.58 -3.13
C ASN A 291 -12.30 15.17 -3.69
N ALA A 292 -13.20 14.22 -3.42
CA ALA A 292 -13.15 12.86 -3.95
C ALA A 292 -13.04 12.82 -5.48
N ALA A 293 -13.84 13.65 -6.17
CA ALA A 293 -13.86 13.73 -7.63
C ALA A 293 -12.51 14.20 -8.22
N ARG A 294 -11.78 15.06 -7.49
CA ARG A 294 -10.46 15.55 -7.93
C ARG A 294 -9.33 14.58 -7.65
N THR A 295 -9.43 13.81 -6.56
CA THR A 295 -8.28 13.07 -6.00
C THR A 295 -8.41 11.56 -6.18
N TYR A 296 -9.57 10.99 -5.92
CA TYR A 296 -9.76 9.53 -5.82
C TYR A 296 -10.65 8.94 -6.91
N ALA A 297 -11.56 9.72 -7.46
CA ALA A 297 -12.57 9.25 -8.41
C ALA A 297 -12.60 10.14 -9.67
N VAL A 298 -11.42 10.39 -10.23
CA VAL A 298 -11.27 11.23 -11.44
C VAL A 298 -12.13 10.63 -12.57
N GLY A 299 -13.08 11.44 -13.06
CA GLY A 299 -14.02 11.03 -14.10
C GLY A 299 -15.40 10.63 -13.61
N LEU A 300 -15.62 10.44 -12.29
CA LEU A 300 -16.97 10.28 -11.74
C LEU A 300 -17.61 11.63 -11.44
N PRO A 301 -18.91 11.83 -11.78
CA PRO A 301 -19.62 13.04 -11.43
C PRO A 301 -19.75 13.20 -9.91
N ALA A 302 -19.65 14.44 -9.40
CA ALA A 302 -19.83 14.71 -7.98
C ALA A 302 -21.20 14.24 -7.44
N SER A 303 -22.26 14.30 -8.25
CA SER A 303 -23.59 13.79 -7.90
C SER A 303 -23.60 12.27 -7.63
N HIS A 304 -22.77 11.50 -8.35
CA HIS A 304 -22.64 10.06 -8.13
C HIS A 304 -21.95 9.77 -6.78
N LEU A 305 -20.97 10.59 -6.41
CA LEU A 305 -20.27 10.51 -5.14
C LEU A 305 -21.16 10.93 -3.96
N VAL A 306 -21.97 11.97 -4.11
CA VAL A 306 -23.00 12.34 -3.11
C VAL A 306 -23.97 11.17 -2.89
N GLY A 307 -24.48 10.57 -3.98
CA GLY A 307 -25.33 9.37 -3.89
C GLY A 307 -24.67 8.19 -3.20
N ALA A 308 -23.34 8.03 -3.34
CA ALA A 308 -22.58 6.99 -2.62
C ALA A 308 -22.62 7.22 -1.08
N MET A 309 -22.40 8.48 -0.63
CA MET A 309 -22.50 8.81 0.79
C MET A 309 -23.94 8.64 1.33
N GLU A 310 -24.94 8.98 0.53
CA GLU A 310 -26.34 8.76 0.88
C GLU A 310 -26.65 7.28 1.07
N ARG A 311 -26.16 6.40 0.20
CA ARG A 311 -26.31 4.93 0.36
C ARG A 311 -25.64 4.45 1.63
N LEU A 312 -24.40 4.83 1.89
CA LEU A 312 -23.64 4.45 3.10
C LEU A 312 -24.38 4.87 4.38
N THR A 313 -24.86 6.12 4.43
CA THR A 313 -25.50 6.67 5.64
C THR A 313 -26.95 6.22 5.83
N SER A 314 -27.70 5.93 4.75
CA SER A 314 -29.07 5.45 4.80
C SER A 314 -29.19 3.94 5.06
N SER A 315 -28.11 3.16 4.85
CA SER A 315 -28.06 1.72 5.11
C SER A 315 -28.28 1.36 6.59
N GLY A 316 -28.07 2.32 7.50
CA GLY A 316 -28.09 2.09 8.95
C GLY A 316 -26.77 1.52 9.50
N VAL A 317 -25.79 1.26 8.65
CA VAL A 317 -24.47 0.73 9.04
C VAL A 317 -23.61 1.82 9.68
N VAL A 318 -23.63 3.05 9.11
CA VAL A 318 -22.91 4.18 9.68
C VAL A 318 -23.67 4.73 10.88
N PRO A 319 -23.07 4.80 12.10
CA PRO A 319 -23.72 5.34 13.29
C PRO A 319 -24.19 6.78 13.08
N VAL A 320 -25.16 7.24 13.89
CA VAL A 320 -25.67 8.63 13.84
C VAL A 320 -24.93 9.55 14.81
N SER A 321 -24.29 8.99 15.83
CA SER A 321 -23.50 9.73 16.85
C SER A 321 -22.45 8.81 17.43
N TYR A 322 -21.43 9.43 18.06
CA TYR A 322 -20.37 8.75 18.78
C TYR A 322 -19.99 9.54 20.02
N ASP A 323 -20.15 8.96 21.20
CA ASP A 323 -19.83 9.58 22.50
C ASP A 323 -18.67 8.85 23.25
N GLY A 324 -17.95 7.96 22.57
CA GLY A 324 -16.80 7.23 23.14
C GLY A 324 -17.18 6.13 24.11
N THR A 325 -18.48 5.77 24.25
CA THR A 325 -18.91 4.69 25.12
C THR A 325 -18.53 3.32 24.56
N ARG A 326 -18.44 2.30 25.42
CA ARG A 326 -18.21 0.92 24.94
C ARG A 326 -19.27 0.47 23.91
N ARG A 327 -20.50 0.97 24.01
CA ARG A 327 -21.56 0.67 23.06
C ARG A 327 -21.28 1.32 21.71
N ASP A 328 -20.77 2.54 21.70
CA ASP A 328 -20.44 3.24 20.45
C ASP A 328 -19.22 2.62 19.78
N LEU A 329 -18.22 2.21 20.55
CA LEU A 329 -17.09 1.42 20.04
C LEU A 329 -17.57 0.12 19.38
N ALA A 330 -18.55 -0.60 19.98
CA ALA A 330 -19.10 -1.79 19.36
C ALA A 330 -19.81 -1.47 18.04
N ARG A 331 -20.58 -0.36 17.97
CA ARG A 331 -21.23 0.08 16.71
C ARG A 331 -20.22 0.44 15.62
N LEU A 332 -19.07 1.03 15.98
CA LEU A 332 -18.00 1.30 15.01
C LEU A 332 -17.39 -0.01 14.49
N LYS A 333 -17.18 -1.01 15.35
CA LYS A 333 -16.72 -2.33 14.90
C LYS A 333 -17.72 -3.03 14.00
N ASP A 334 -19.00 -2.91 14.29
CA ASP A 334 -20.07 -3.42 13.43
C ASP A 334 -20.10 -2.69 12.08
N MET A 335 -19.88 -1.36 12.07
CA MET A 335 -19.74 -0.56 10.85
C MET A 335 -18.57 -1.07 10.00
N THR A 336 -17.38 -1.17 10.60
CA THR A 336 -16.15 -1.64 9.94
C THR A 336 -16.37 -3.02 9.30
N SER A 337 -16.85 -3.98 10.07
CA SER A 337 -17.10 -5.35 9.58
C SER A 337 -18.13 -5.39 8.46
N SER A 338 -19.20 -4.59 8.59
CA SER A 338 -20.29 -4.56 7.60
C SER A 338 -19.85 -3.92 6.29
N LEU A 339 -19.08 -2.83 6.33
CA LEU A 339 -18.56 -2.16 5.13
C LEU A 339 -17.56 -3.05 4.39
N ILE A 340 -16.62 -3.66 5.11
CA ILE A 340 -15.65 -4.60 4.52
C ILE A 340 -16.40 -5.77 3.86
N GLY A 341 -17.32 -6.39 4.57
CA GLY A 341 -18.13 -7.50 4.05
C GLY A 341 -18.92 -7.11 2.80
N HIS A 342 -19.53 -5.92 2.78
CA HIS A 342 -20.23 -5.38 1.64
C HIS A 342 -19.32 -5.23 0.42
N PHE A 343 -18.17 -4.55 0.57
CA PHE A 343 -17.24 -4.31 -0.55
C PHE A 343 -16.68 -5.62 -1.10
N VAL A 344 -16.26 -6.53 -0.23
CA VAL A 344 -15.75 -7.85 -0.62
C VAL A 344 -16.80 -8.66 -1.38
N GLN A 345 -18.03 -8.69 -0.89
CA GLN A 345 -19.12 -9.45 -1.51
C GLN A 345 -19.49 -8.91 -2.90
N GLU A 346 -19.72 -7.60 -3.03
CA GLU A 346 -20.12 -6.98 -4.30
C GLU A 346 -19.06 -7.16 -5.39
N VAL A 347 -17.78 -7.00 -5.04
CA VAL A 347 -16.67 -7.19 -5.99
C VAL A 347 -16.52 -8.65 -6.38
N THR A 348 -16.65 -9.55 -5.41
CA THR A 348 -16.57 -11.00 -5.66
C THR A 348 -17.72 -11.45 -6.57
N ASP A 349 -18.95 -11.03 -6.29
CA ASP A 349 -20.13 -11.39 -7.09
C ASP A 349 -20.01 -10.84 -8.50
N ALA A 350 -19.62 -9.57 -8.67
CA ALA A 350 -19.40 -8.97 -9.98
C ALA A 350 -18.31 -9.69 -10.79
N THR A 351 -17.21 -10.05 -10.14
CA THR A 351 -16.12 -10.80 -10.77
C THR A 351 -16.58 -12.20 -11.17
N ARG A 352 -17.36 -12.89 -10.32
CA ARG A 352 -17.91 -14.22 -10.59
C ARG A 352 -18.93 -14.23 -11.71
N VAL A 353 -19.74 -13.19 -11.84
CA VAL A 353 -20.68 -13.03 -12.97
C VAL A 353 -19.93 -12.97 -14.30
N GLN A 354 -18.81 -12.24 -14.34
CA GLN A 354 -18.01 -12.12 -15.55
C GLN A 354 -17.10 -13.33 -15.80
N HIS A 355 -16.62 -13.97 -14.73
CA HIS A 355 -15.71 -15.11 -14.75
C HIS A 355 -16.28 -16.28 -13.93
N PRO A 356 -17.15 -17.12 -14.51
CA PRO A 356 -17.88 -18.16 -13.77
C PRO A 356 -17.01 -19.38 -13.41
N GLN A 357 -15.73 -19.42 -13.80
CA GLN A 357 -14.81 -20.52 -13.46
C GLN A 357 -14.63 -20.63 -11.93
N ALA A 358 -14.56 -21.83 -11.41
CA ALA A 358 -14.47 -22.07 -9.97
C ALA A 358 -13.17 -21.51 -9.35
N THR A 359 -12.09 -21.53 -10.11
CA THR A 359 -10.74 -21.09 -9.68
C THR A 359 -10.25 -20.01 -10.64
N LEU A 360 -9.89 -18.86 -10.08
CA LEU A 360 -9.31 -17.74 -10.81
C LEU A 360 -7.91 -17.48 -10.25
N THR A 361 -6.90 -17.55 -11.11
CA THR A 361 -5.50 -17.38 -10.71
C THR A 361 -4.72 -16.60 -11.74
N ARG A 362 -3.71 -15.87 -11.32
CA ARG A 362 -2.76 -15.19 -12.18
C ARG A 362 -3.44 -14.24 -13.19
N PHE A 363 -3.46 -14.62 -14.44
CA PHE A 363 -3.98 -13.83 -15.54
C PHE A 363 -5.27 -14.41 -16.16
N ASP A 364 -5.92 -15.36 -15.46
CA ASP A 364 -7.17 -15.97 -15.93
C ASP A 364 -8.34 -14.99 -15.96
N ALA A 365 -8.32 -14.00 -15.05
CA ALA A 365 -9.35 -12.99 -14.91
C ALA A 365 -8.77 -11.63 -14.52
N ASP A 366 -9.56 -10.59 -14.73
CA ASP A 366 -9.40 -9.29 -14.09
C ASP A 366 -10.48 -9.10 -13.02
N LEU A 367 -10.12 -8.42 -11.92
CA LEU A 367 -11.06 -8.08 -10.87
C LEU A 367 -12.10 -7.07 -11.40
N VAL A 368 -13.37 -7.32 -11.14
CA VAL A 368 -14.48 -6.45 -11.53
C VAL A 368 -14.97 -5.67 -10.32
N VAL A 369 -14.68 -4.39 -10.29
CA VAL A 369 -15.14 -3.50 -9.22
C VAL A 369 -16.32 -2.67 -9.72
N PRO A 370 -17.54 -2.82 -9.17
CA PRO A 370 -18.69 -1.99 -9.55
C PRO A 370 -18.42 -0.50 -9.32
N SER A 371 -18.97 0.36 -10.18
CA SER A 371 -18.79 1.82 -10.09
C SER A 371 -19.33 2.41 -8.78
N GLU A 372 -20.38 1.82 -8.24
CA GLU A 372 -21.00 2.18 -6.96
C GLU A 372 -20.01 1.95 -5.81
N ILE A 373 -19.33 0.81 -5.81
CA ILE A 373 -18.32 0.45 -4.80
C ILE A 373 -17.10 1.36 -4.91
N LEU A 374 -16.63 1.63 -6.13
CA LEU A 374 -15.55 2.61 -6.35
C LEU A 374 -15.91 3.99 -5.80
N ALA A 375 -17.16 4.44 -6.00
CA ALA A 375 -17.63 5.72 -5.50
C ALA A 375 -17.71 5.74 -3.95
N GLU A 376 -18.15 4.66 -3.33
CA GLU A 376 -18.24 4.52 -1.86
C GLU A 376 -16.85 4.53 -1.22
N ILE A 377 -15.91 3.74 -1.74
CA ILE A 377 -14.51 3.73 -1.30
C ILE A 377 -13.87 5.12 -1.48
N ALA A 378 -14.09 5.77 -2.63
CA ALA A 378 -13.54 7.10 -2.90
C ALA A 378 -14.08 8.17 -1.93
N MET A 379 -15.38 8.10 -1.58
CA MET A 379 -15.98 8.99 -0.59
C MET A 379 -15.38 8.79 0.80
N LEU A 380 -15.23 7.53 1.27
CA LEU A 380 -14.63 7.24 2.57
C LEU A 380 -13.16 7.70 2.63
N LYS A 381 -12.38 7.48 1.56
CA LYS A 381 -11.01 8.01 1.45
C LYS A 381 -10.97 9.54 1.54
N ALA A 382 -11.88 10.23 0.86
CA ALA A 382 -11.95 11.67 0.88
C ALA A 382 -12.38 12.22 2.25
N VAL A 383 -13.25 11.52 2.98
CA VAL A 383 -13.59 11.81 4.38
C VAL A 383 -12.33 11.76 5.24
N ALA A 384 -11.61 10.63 5.22
CA ALA A 384 -10.38 10.48 6.00
C ALA A 384 -9.35 11.56 5.67
N TYR A 385 -9.14 11.86 4.40
CA TYR A 385 -8.23 12.93 3.97
C TYR A 385 -8.65 14.30 4.50
N THR A 386 -9.93 14.64 4.37
CA THR A 386 -10.44 15.97 4.74
C THR A 386 -10.29 16.24 6.24
N TYR A 387 -10.60 15.27 7.07
CA TYR A 387 -10.66 15.46 8.52
C TYR A 387 -9.37 15.11 9.26
N MET A 388 -8.49 14.28 8.69
CA MET A 388 -7.26 13.85 9.36
C MET A 388 -5.99 14.50 8.81
N MET A 389 -5.95 14.89 7.53
CA MET A 389 -4.68 15.22 6.88
C MET A 389 -4.41 16.72 6.66
N ASN A 390 -5.37 17.59 6.84
CA ASN A 390 -5.26 19.00 6.43
C ASN A 390 -5.25 20.00 7.61
N THR A 391 -4.23 19.95 8.49
CA THR A 391 -4.06 20.91 9.59
C THR A 391 -2.74 21.67 9.49
N GLU A 392 -2.72 22.99 9.86
CA GLU A 392 -1.51 23.86 9.79
C GLU A 392 -0.33 23.28 10.59
N HIS A 393 -0.58 22.79 11.79
CA HIS A 393 0.45 22.20 12.64
C HIS A 393 1.15 20.99 11.98
N ARG A 394 0.45 20.27 11.12
CA ARG A 394 0.98 19.13 10.37
C ARG A 394 1.99 19.58 9.30
N LEU A 395 1.76 20.70 8.64
CA LEU A 395 2.67 21.21 7.60
C LEU A 395 4.06 21.55 8.16
N GLU A 396 4.14 22.16 9.34
CA GLU A 396 5.41 22.44 10.00
C GLU A 396 6.15 21.15 10.38
N LEU A 397 5.41 20.16 10.89
CA LEU A 397 5.97 18.86 11.22
C LEU A 397 6.50 18.14 9.97
N MET A 398 5.74 18.16 8.87
CA MET A 398 6.12 17.56 7.59
C MET A 398 7.42 18.17 7.04
N GLU A 399 7.57 19.49 7.11
CA GLU A 399 8.79 20.16 6.66
C GLU A 399 10.01 19.75 7.51
N ARG A 400 9.85 19.67 8.83
CA ARG A 400 10.91 19.18 9.72
C ARG A 400 11.29 17.72 9.45
N GLN A 401 10.32 16.88 9.10
CA GLN A 401 10.55 15.48 8.74
C GLN A 401 11.34 15.37 7.43
N ARG A 402 10.98 16.15 6.40
CA ARG A 402 11.70 16.22 5.12
C ARG A 402 13.16 16.64 5.33
N THR A 403 13.36 17.75 6.04
CA THR A 403 14.69 18.25 6.38
C THR A 403 15.53 17.19 7.09
N ALA A 404 14.96 16.50 8.08
CA ALA A 404 15.67 15.48 8.83
C ALA A 404 16.14 14.30 7.95
N LEU A 405 15.31 13.83 7.00
CA LEU A 405 15.71 12.76 6.08
C LEU A 405 16.78 13.23 5.08
N GLN A 406 16.67 14.45 4.56
CA GLN A 406 17.69 15.04 3.65
C GLN A 406 19.05 15.17 4.34
N GLU A 407 19.05 15.71 5.57
CA GLU A 407 20.28 15.86 6.36
C GLU A 407 20.90 14.50 6.73
N LEU A 408 20.08 13.45 6.99
CA LEU A 408 20.58 12.09 7.21
C LEU A 408 21.24 11.51 5.96
N VAL A 409 20.64 11.70 4.78
CA VAL A 409 21.25 11.26 3.52
C VAL A 409 22.59 11.96 3.31
N ASP A 410 22.65 13.27 3.49
CA ASP A 410 23.89 14.03 3.31
C ASP A 410 24.97 13.63 4.32
N MET A 411 24.58 13.39 5.57
CA MET A 411 25.50 12.95 6.62
C MET A 411 26.10 11.57 6.30
N TRP A 412 25.31 10.58 5.89
CA TRP A 412 25.86 9.27 5.54
C TRP A 412 26.60 9.23 4.20
N ARG A 413 26.28 10.13 3.28
CA ARG A 413 27.11 10.34 2.08
C ARG A 413 28.52 10.86 2.42
N GLN A 414 28.63 11.74 3.42
CA GLN A 414 29.91 12.28 3.89
C GLN A 414 30.66 11.33 4.83
N HIS A 415 29.92 10.50 5.56
CA HIS A 415 30.42 9.59 6.59
C HIS A 415 29.84 8.18 6.45
N PRO A 416 30.13 7.45 5.37
CA PRO A 416 29.58 6.11 5.14
C PRO A 416 30.00 5.10 6.20
N ASP A 417 31.12 5.32 6.89
CA ASP A 417 31.58 4.51 8.03
C ASP A 417 30.58 4.46 9.21
N ARG A 418 29.61 5.37 9.25
CA ARG A 418 28.54 5.42 10.27
C ARG A 418 27.28 4.67 9.86
N MET A 419 27.25 4.07 8.70
CA MET A 419 26.14 3.26 8.21
C MET A 419 26.05 1.91 8.95
N ASP A 420 24.86 1.32 8.98
CA ASP A 420 24.67 -0.06 9.42
C ASP A 420 25.45 -1.00 8.49
N ALA A 421 26.07 -2.05 9.05
CA ALA A 421 27.05 -2.89 8.36
C ALA A 421 26.56 -3.42 6.99
N GLN A 422 25.31 -3.80 6.88
CA GLN A 422 24.74 -4.34 5.63
C GLN A 422 24.70 -3.29 4.50
N TYR A 423 24.34 -2.05 4.79
CA TYR A 423 24.28 -0.98 3.79
C TYR A 423 25.68 -0.41 3.51
N LEU A 424 26.57 -0.45 4.50
CA LEU A 424 27.99 -0.09 4.31
C LEU A 424 28.68 -1.10 3.39
N GLU A 425 28.33 -2.38 3.46
CA GLU A 425 28.83 -3.42 2.54
C GLU A 425 28.43 -3.09 1.09
N ASP A 426 27.13 -2.86 0.86
CA ASP A 426 26.59 -2.48 -0.46
C ASP A 426 27.24 -1.19 -0.99
N HIS A 427 27.43 -0.19 -0.12
CA HIS A 427 28.10 1.07 -0.46
C HIS A 427 29.56 0.84 -0.92
N ARG A 428 30.34 0.07 -0.14
CA ARG A 428 31.75 -0.23 -0.45
C ARG A 428 31.90 -1.05 -1.73
N GLU A 429 31.03 -2.01 -1.96
CA GLU A 429 31.03 -2.77 -3.20
C GLU A 429 30.75 -1.88 -4.41
N ALA A 430 29.84 -0.92 -4.28
CA ALA A 430 29.57 0.05 -5.33
C ALA A 430 30.77 0.98 -5.59
N GLU A 431 31.41 1.48 -4.54
CA GLU A 431 32.65 2.28 -4.66
C GLU A 431 33.79 1.51 -5.36
N GLN A 432 33.99 0.22 -5.01
CA GLN A 432 35.01 -0.62 -5.67
C GLN A 432 34.76 -0.81 -7.17
N ARG A 433 33.49 -0.77 -7.60
CA ARG A 433 33.11 -0.81 -9.02
C ARG A 433 33.12 0.57 -9.70
N GLY A 434 33.35 1.64 -8.95
CA GLY A 434 33.26 3.01 -9.44
C GLY A 434 31.82 3.46 -9.75
N ASP A 435 30.83 2.81 -9.13
CA ASP A 435 29.40 3.08 -9.32
C ASP A 435 28.87 4.03 -8.22
N GLU A 436 29.03 5.32 -8.47
CA GLU A 436 28.62 6.37 -7.53
C GLU A 436 27.10 6.36 -7.30
N ALA A 437 26.31 6.06 -8.33
CA ALA A 437 24.85 6.00 -8.22
C ALA A 437 24.41 4.86 -7.30
N ALA A 438 25.01 3.67 -7.42
CA ALA A 438 24.74 2.55 -6.52
C ALA A 438 25.24 2.82 -5.08
N ALA A 439 26.37 3.49 -4.90
CA ALA A 439 26.85 3.89 -3.57
C ALA A 439 25.84 4.84 -2.87
N ARG A 440 25.33 5.83 -3.59
CA ARG A 440 24.28 6.74 -3.09
C ARG A 440 22.97 6.01 -2.86
N ARG A 441 22.61 5.01 -3.68
CA ARG A 441 21.44 4.17 -3.50
C ARG A 441 21.49 3.40 -2.16
N ALA A 442 22.66 2.87 -1.78
CA ALA A 442 22.84 2.20 -0.49
C ALA A 442 22.56 3.14 0.71
N VAL A 443 22.93 4.42 0.60
CA VAL A 443 22.59 5.44 1.61
C VAL A 443 21.08 5.66 1.69
N VAL A 444 20.40 5.79 0.54
CA VAL A 444 18.94 5.96 0.47
C VAL A 444 18.23 4.72 1.02
N ASP A 445 18.70 3.51 0.70
CA ASP A 445 18.18 2.24 1.23
C ASP A 445 18.28 2.19 2.76
N GLN A 446 19.39 2.69 3.34
CA GLN A 446 19.53 2.80 4.78
C GLN A 446 18.52 3.76 5.39
N VAL A 447 18.38 4.97 4.86
CA VAL A 447 17.42 5.96 5.37
C VAL A 447 16.00 5.41 5.27
N ALA A 448 15.62 4.82 4.14
CA ALA A 448 14.32 4.22 3.93
C ALA A 448 14.02 3.07 4.91
N SER A 449 15.05 2.37 5.39
CA SER A 449 14.90 1.26 6.33
C SER A 449 14.67 1.68 7.78
N LEU A 450 14.85 2.95 8.12
CA LEU A 450 14.64 3.42 9.49
C LEU A 450 13.15 3.39 9.86
N SER A 451 12.88 3.30 11.15
CA SER A 451 11.59 3.67 11.73
C SER A 451 11.54 5.18 12.00
N ASP A 452 10.35 5.73 12.22
CA ASP A 452 10.18 7.17 12.51
C ASP A 452 11.01 7.62 13.72
N GLY A 453 10.92 6.85 14.82
CA GLY A 453 11.69 7.14 16.01
C GLY A 453 13.20 7.03 15.81
N ARG A 454 13.65 6.03 15.01
CA ARG A 454 15.07 5.89 14.72
C ARG A 454 15.58 7.02 13.81
N ALA A 455 14.79 7.47 12.85
CA ALA A 455 15.15 8.60 12.00
C ALA A 455 15.40 9.88 12.84
N TRP A 456 14.51 10.19 13.80
CA TRP A 456 14.72 11.30 14.73
C TRP A 456 15.93 11.12 15.62
N LEU A 457 16.16 9.91 16.14
CA LEU A 457 17.31 9.60 17.00
C LEU A 457 18.63 9.79 16.27
N GLU A 458 18.77 9.23 15.07
CA GLU A 458 19.98 9.34 14.26
C GLU A 458 20.21 10.79 13.79
N HIS A 459 19.16 11.50 13.40
CA HIS A 459 19.21 12.90 13.04
C HIS A 459 19.70 13.76 14.22
N HIS A 460 19.13 13.57 15.43
CA HIS A 460 19.58 14.29 16.62
C HIS A 460 21.05 13.99 16.96
N ARG A 461 21.46 12.74 16.83
CA ARG A 461 22.80 12.27 17.16
C ARG A 461 23.87 12.85 16.24
N TRP A 462 23.59 12.94 14.96
CA TRP A 462 24.61 13.20 13.94
C TRP A 462 24.52 14.59 13.28
N CYS A 463 23.33 15.17 13.20
CA CYS A 463 23.09 16.41 12.46
C CYS A 463 22.92 17.63 13.37
N ARG A 464 22.39 17.48 14.59
CA ARG A 464 22.17 18.60 15.52
C ARG A 464 23.30 18.87 16.50
N HIS A 465 24.12 17.88 16.81
CA HIS A 465 25.29 18.03 17.66
C HIS A 465 26.51 17.83 16.79
N GLY A 466 27.11 18.91 16.32
CA GLY A 466 28.30 18.86 15.43
C GLY A 466 29.33 17.83 15.90
N GLY A 467 29.27 16.64 15.38
CA GLY A 467 30.30 15.64 15.12
C GLY A 467 31.31 15.28 16.20
N GLY A 468 30.97 15.28 17.48
CA GLY A 468 31.82 14.72 18.52
C GLY A 468 31.24 13.45 19.13
N PRO A 469 32.05 12.37 19.37
CA PRO A 469 31.57 11.20 20.10
C PRO A 469 31.20 11.60 21.52
N ALA A 470 30.01 11.16 21.99
CA ALA A 470 29.65 11.21 23.39
C ALA A 470 30.37 10.10 24.16
#